data_0004285366b32b035e78c78ee2187144
#
_entry.id   0004285366b32b035e78c78ee2187144
#
_cell.length_a   1.000
_cell.length_b   1.000
_cell.length_c   1.000
_cell.angle_alpha   90.00
_cell.angle_beta   90.00
_cell.angle_gamma   90.00
#
_symmetry.space_group_name_H-M   'P 1'
#
loop_
_entity.id
_entity.type
_entity.pdbx_description
1 polymer ?
#
loop_
_entity_poly.entity_id
_entity_poly.type
_entity_poly.pdbx_seq_one_letter_code
_entity_poly.pdbx_strand_id
1 'polypeptide(L)'
;MRLWPRLALYAMAILLLAGCSNNSNRDYAKLPKGSYNDTSYTVKKGDTLYFIAWISDSEVSDLARINKLKPPYRLEVGQKLRLDSSSSTGRLTSTKRKSSSTTLAKSTPPPGASRCWRWPTSGQVISKYSTADGGNKGIDIAGKRGQPVYASAKGKVVYVGNQLRGYGNLIMIKHGEDFITAYAHNDTMLVNNGQDVKAGQKIATMGNTGTDTLMLHFQIRYRATALDPLRYLPAQGTPPKC
;
A
#
# COMPACT_ATOMS: atom_id res chain seq x y z
N MET A 1 -30.21 31.32 56.31
CA MET A 1 -31.15 31.57 55.20
C MET A 1 -30.47 31.17 53.92
N ARG A 2 -30.90 30.07 53.37
CA ARG A 2 -31.08 29.60 51.98
C ARG A 2 -30.11 30.14 50.92
N LEU A 3 -29.04 29.40 50.66
CA LEU A 3 -28.13 29.52 49.49
C LEU A 3 -28.13 28.24 48.60
N TRP A 4 -29.21 27.48 48.64
CA TRP A 4 -29.21 26.14 47.95
C TRP A 4 -29.88 25.99 46.61
N PRO A 5 -30.45 27.00 45.95
CA PRO A 5 -30.94 26.74 44.57
C PRO A 5 -30.04 27.19 43.45
N ARG A 6 -28.85 27.77 43.70
CA ARG A 6 -27.96 28.22 42.58
C ARG A 6 -26.90 27.17 42.17
N LEU A 7 -26.60 26.18 43.00
CA LEU A 7 -25.66 25.12 42.66
C LEU A 7 -26.25 23.99 41.82
N ALA A 8 -27.57 23.80 41.84
CA ALA A 8 -28.25 22.75 41.08
C ALA A 8 -28.37 23.11 39.55
N LEU A 9 -28.34 24.39 39.21
CA LEU A 9 -28.42 24.84 37.81
C LEU A 9 -27.09 24.77 37.05
N TYR A 10 -25.96 24.79 37.74
CA TYR A 10 -24.63 24.63 37.14
C TYR A 10 -24.24 23.19 36.91
N ALA A 11 -24.80 22.23 37.70
CA ALA A 11 -24.54 20.81 37.49
C ALA A 11 -25.24 20.23 36.25
N MET A 12 -26.33 20.84 35.79
CA MET A 12 -27.11 20.37 34.65
C MET A 12 -26.61 20.90 33.29
N ALA A 13 -25.77 21.95 33.31
CA ALA A 13 -25.17 22.53 32.08
C ALA A 13 -23.88 21.83 31.62
N ILE A 14 -23.28 20.98 32.47
CA ILE A 14 -22.01 20.29 32.15
C ILE A 14 -22.26 18.91 31.50
N LEU A 15 -23.49 18.39 31.55
CA LEU A 15 -23.85 17.05 31.04
C LEU A 15 -24.26 17.00 29.55
N LEU A 16 -24.24 18.14 28.83
CA LEU A 16 -24.64 18.20 27.42
C LEU A 16 -23.45 18.38 26.45
N LEU A 17 -22.21 18.29 26.88
CA LEU A 17 -21.02 18.36 26.00
C LEU A 17 -20.28 17.01 25.86
N ALA A 18 -20.89 15.89 26.26
CA ALA A 18 -20.45 14.57 25.82
C ALA A 18 -20.96 14.34 24.37
N GLY A 19 -20.59 15.24 23.48
CA GLY A 19 -20.71 15.02 22.04
C GLY A 19 -19.89 13.79 21.70
N CYS A 20 -20.54 12.73 21.23
CA CYS A 20 -19.94 11.55 20.65
C CYS A 20 -19.00 11.98 19.51
N SER A 21 -17.76 12.24 19.86
CA SER A 21 -16.65 12.23 18.89
C SER A 21 -16.47 10.76 18.49
N ASN A 22 -17.28 10.32 17.54
CA ASN A 22 -17.09 9.07 16.83
C ASN A 22 -15.90 9.27 15.88
N ASN A 23 -14.73 9.50 16.47
CA ASN A 23 -13.47 9.55 15.75
C ASN A 23 -13.06 8.10 15.47
N SER A 24 -13.68 7.51 14.45
CA SER A 24 -13.23 6.24 13.88
C SER A 24 -11.90 6.46 13.16
N ASN A 25 -10.88 6.94 13.88
CA ASN A 25 -9.49 6.75 13.51
C ASN A 25 -9.18 5.25 13.69
N ARG A 26 -9.65 4.45 12.74
CA ARG A 26 -9.17 3.08 12.63
C ARG A 26 -7.67 3.16 12.41
N ASP A 27 -6.92 2.51 13.29
CA ASP A 27 -5.47 2.43 13.26
C ASP A 27 -5.01 1.57 12.06
N TYR A 28 -5.01 2.12 10.87
CA TYR A 28 -4.50 1.45 9.66
C TYR A 28 -3.02 1.04 9.78
N ALA A 29 -2.29 1.55 10.79
CA ALA A 29 -0.91 1.22 11.05
C ALA A 29 -0.67 -0.23 11.52
N LYS A 30 -1.70 -0.86 12.11
CA LYS A 30 -1.63 -2.22 12.65
C LYS A 30 -2.31 -3.23 11.74
N LEU A 31 -2.83 -2.79 10.60
CA LEU A 31 -3.62 -3.66 9.75
C LEU A 31 -2.72 -4.37 8.74
N PRO A 32 -2.83 -5.69 8.59
CA PRO A 32 -2.17 -6.44 7.53
C PRO A 32 -2.64 -5.95 6.15
N LYS A 33 -1.95 -6.39 5.10
CA LYS A 33 -2.33 -6.23 3.71
C LYS A 33 -3.84 -6.51 3.55
N GLY A 34 -4.56 -5.69 2.77
CA GLY A 34 -6.02 -5.82 2.66
C GLY A 34 -6.79 -5.23 3.85
N SER A 35 -6.19 -4.32 4.56
CA SER A 35 -6.76 -3.73 5.78
C SER A 35 -7.94 -2.79 5.54
N TYR A 36 -8.22 -2.45 4.31
CA TYR A 36 -9.41 -1.69 3.94
C TYR A 36 -10.52 -2.66 3.54
N ASN A 37 -11.41 -2.98 4.49
CA ASN A 37 -12.46 -4.00 4.32
C ASN A 37 -13.82 -3.43 3.91
N ASP A 38 -13.91 -2.14 3.62
CA ASP A 38 -15.15 -1.56 3.13
C ASP A 38 -15.35 -1.91 1.64
N THR A 39 -16.60 -1.98 1.19
CA THR A 39 -16.96 -2.30 -0.19
C THR A 39 -16.74 -1.14 -1.17
N SER A 40 -16.40 0.05 -0.67
CA SER A 40 -16.12 1.23 -1.46
C SER A 40 -15.10 2.15 -0.79
N TYR A 41 -14.38 2.92 -1.61
CA TYR A 41 -13.38 3.90 -1.17
C TYR A 41 -13.70 5.28 -1.75
N THR A 42 -13.60 6.32 -0.93
CA THR A 42 -13.68 7.71 -1.41
C THR A 42 -12.29 8.27 -1.63
N VAL A 43 -11.98 8.64 -2.86
CA VAL A 43 -10.68 9.15 -3.30
C VAL A 43 -10.32 10.43 -2.55
N LYS A 44 -9.11 10.49 -2.01
CA LYS A 44 -8.53 11.65 -1.33
C LYS A 44 -7.45 12.29 -2.19
N LYS A 45 -7.06 13.51 -1.84
CA LYS A 45 -5.99 14.23 -2.52
C LYS A 45 -4.67 13.44 -2.47
N GLY A 46 -4.08 13.20 -3.63
CA GLY A 46 -2.82 12.44 -3.76
C GLY A 46 -2.99 10.93 -3.95
N ASP A 47 -4.21 10.40 -3.83
CA ASP A 47 -4.47 8.98 -4.09
C ASP A 47 -4.26 8.65 -5.57
N THR A 48 -3.81 7.42 -5.79
CA THR A 48 -3.76 6.80 -7.12
C THR A 48 -4.51 5.47 -7.09
N LEU A 49 -4.93 4.98 -8.25
CA LEU A 49 -5.57 3.66 -8.33
C LEU A 49 -4.65 2.55 -7.80
N TYR A 50 -3.34 2.70 -7.99
CA TYR A 50 -2.33 1.77 -7.46
C TYR A 50 -2.28 1.77 -5.93
N PHE A 51 -2.36 2.95 -5.31
CA PHE A 51 -2.45 3.07 -3.85
C PHE A 51 -3.72 2.41 -3.31
N ILE A 52 -4.88 2.69 -3.92
CA ILE A 52 -6.16 2.14 -3.48
C ILE A 52 -6.19 0.61 -3.66
N ALA A 53 -5.68 0.10 -4.77
CA ALA A 53 -5.51 -1.34 -4.99
C ALA A 53 -4.59 -1.99 -3.94
N TRP A 54 -3.54 -1.27 -3.54
CA TRP A 54 -2.60 -1.74 -2.52
C TRP A 54 -3.25 -1.89 -1.15
N ILE A 55 -4.04 -0.91 -0.69
CA ILE A 55 -4.69 -0.95 0.63
C ILE A 55 -5.86 -1.92 0.68
N SER A 56 -6.56 -2.14 -0.44
CA SER A 56 -7.71 -3.05 -0.56
C SER A 56 -7.34 -4.47 -0.97
N ASP A 57 -6.05 -4.77 -1.12
CA ASP A 57 -5.55 -6.07 -1.60
C ASP A 57 -6.15 -6.52 -2.93
N SER A 58 -6.44 -5.56 -3.79
CA SER A 58 -7.08 -5.77 -5.09
C SER A 58 -6.04 -5.68 -6.21
N GLU A 59 -6.31 -6.34 -7.32
CA GLU A 59 -5.54 -6.09 -8.54
C GLU A 59 -5.99 -4.76 -9.18
N VAL A 60 -5.02 -3.98 -9.66
CA VAL A 60 -5.30 -2.68 -10.31
C VAL A 60 -6.21 -2.85 -11.52
N SER A 61 -6.01 -3.91 -12.31
CA SER A 61 -6.84 -4.26 -13.47
C SER A 61 -8.29 -4.53 -13.10
N ASP A 62 -8.53 -5.25 -12.01
CA ASP A 62 -9.87 -5.56 -11.54
C ASP A 62 -10.54 -4.33 -10.97
N LEU A 63 -9.81 -3.54 -10.15
CA LEU A 63 -10.33 -2.30 -9.61
C LEU A 63 -10.69 -1.30 -10.73
N ALA A 64 -9.84 -1.21 -11.76
CA ALA A 64 -10.12 -0.40 -12.94
C ALA A 64 -11.38 -0.88 -13.68
N ARG A 65 -11.50 -2.19 -13.91
CA ARG A 65 -12.62 -2.81 -14.63
C ARG A 65 -13.95 -2.56 -13.94
N ILE A 66 -14.06 -2.82 -12.62
CA ILE A 66 -15.31 -2.65 -11.88
C ILE A 66 -15.75 -1.19 -11.76
N ASN A 67 -14.79 -0.25 -11.85
CA ASN A 67 -15.04 1.19 -11.82
C ASN A 67 -15.01 1.85 -13.21
N LYS A 68 -14.89 1.06 -14.30
CA LYS A 68 -14.87 1.52 -15.70
C LYS A 68 -13.76 2.55 -15.97
N LEU A 69 -12.63 2.42 -15.27
CA LEU A 69 -11.48 3.31 -15.43
C LEU A 69 -10.58 2.83 -16.57
N LYS A 70 -10.07 3.76 -17.36
CA LYS A 70 -9.09 3.50 -18.43
C LYS A 70 -7.74 4.14 -18.09
N PRO A 71 -6.61 3.57 -18.56
CA PRO A 71 -5.33 4.24 -18.41
C PRO A 71 -5.39 5.68 -18.95
N PRO A 72 -4.75 6.64 -18.30
CA PRO A 72 -3.83 6.56 -17.17
C PRO A 72 -4.48 6.49 -15.77
N TYR A 73 -5.73 6.02 -15.65
CA TYR A 73 -6.48 5.85 -14.39
C TYR A 73 -6.58 7.14 -13.55
N ARG A 74 -6.99 8.23 -14.20
CA ARG A 74 -7.21 9.51 -13.51
C ARG A 74 -8.36 9.37 -12.52
N LEU A 75 -8.14 9.85 -11.31
CA LEU A 75 -9.12 9.87 -10.22
C LEU A 75 -9.41 11.32 -9.81
N GLU A 76 -10.65 11.57 -9.42
CA GLU A 76 -11.08 12.86 -8.88
C GLU A 76 -11.24 12.77 -7.36
N VAL A 77 -10.83 13.83 -6.65
CA VAL A 77 -11.01 13.88 -5.19
C VAL A 77 -12.52 13.86 -4.88
N GLY A 78 -12.92 12.98 -3.96
CA GLY A 78 -14.33 12.74 -3.65
C GLY A 78 -14.97 11.65 -4.51
N GLN A 79 -14.35 11.18 -5.58
CA GLN A 79 -14.84 10.06 -6.38
C GLN A 79 -14.98 8.81 -5.52
N LYS A 80 -16.12 8.13 -5.60
CA LYS A 80 -16.36 6.87 -4.88
C LYS A 80 -16.03 5.70 -5.78
N LEU A 81 -15.06 4.89 -5.38
CA LEU A 81 -14.68 3.66 -6.07
C LEU A 81 -15.27 2.45 -5.35
N ARG A 82 -15.77 1.50 -6.12
CA ARG A 82 -16.14 0.18 -5.65
C ARG A 82 -14.88 -0.66 -5.49
N LEU A 83 -14.78 -1.43 -4.40
CA LEU A 83 -13.65 -2.31 -4.11
C LEU A 83 -14.01 -3.79 -4.26
N ASP A 84 -15.29 -4.12 -4.23
CA ASP A 84 -15.79 -5.48 -4.37
C ASP A 84 -16.22 -5.79 -5.82
N SER A 85 -15.88 -6.96 -6.29
CA SER A 85 -16.36 -7.51 -7.56
C SER A 85 -17.79 -8.10 -7.45
N SER A 86 -18.43 -8.02 -6.28
CA SER A 86 -19.60 -8.81 -5.93
C SER A 86 -20.94 -8.20 -6.30
N SER A 87 -21.03 -7.20 -7.19
CA SER A 87 -22.34 -6.74 -7.64
C SER A 87 -22.41 -6.27 -9.09
N SER A 88 -22.45 -7.23 -10.02
CA SER A 88 -23.31 -7.07 -11.18
C SER A 88 -24.62 -7.83 -10.89
N THR A 89 -25.53 -7.22 -10.14
CA THR A 89 -26.89 -7.74 -10.02
C THR A 89 -27.64 -7.47 -11.32
N GLY A 90 -27.33 -8.27 -12.33
CA GLY A 90 -28.27 -8.59 -13.38
C GLY A 90 -29.12 -9.74 -12.84
N ARG A 91 -30.34 -9.42 -12.48
CA ARG A 91 -31.44 -10.36 -12.19
C ARG A 91 -31.49 -11.38 -13.31
N LEU A 92 -30.99 -12.60 -13.10
CA LEU A 92 -31.23 -13.75 -13.95
C LEU A 92 -31.80 -14.88 -13.09
N THR A 93 -33.02 -15.23 -13.45
CA THR A 93 -33.84 -16.39 -13.08
C THR A 93 -33.01 -17.62 -12.73
N SER A 94 -33.41 -18.22 -11.60
CA SER A 94 -32.90 -19.47 -11.09
C SER A 94 -33.04 -20.60 -12.13
N THR A 95 -31.91 -21.01 -12.69
CA THR A 95 -31.78 -22.35 -13.24
C THR A 95 -30.70 -23.07 -12.45
N LYS A 96 -31.12 -24.11 -11.79
CA LYS A 96 -30.35 -25.02 -10.95
C LYS A 96 -29.16 -25.56 -11.76
N ARG A 97 -27.98 -24.97 -11.66
CA ARG A 97 -26.76 -25.47 -12.31
C ARG A 97 -25.91 -26.19 -11.26
N LYS A 98 -25.79 -27.49 -11.52
CA LYS A 98 -24.95 -28.47 -10.87
C LYS A 98 -23.60 -27.88 -10.49
N SER A 99 -23.25 -28.02 -9.20
CA SER A 99 -21.93 -27.63 -8.64
C SER A 99 -20.82 -28.33 -9.43
N SER A 100 -20.19 -27.62 -10.33
CA SER A 100 -18.86 -27.97 -10.80
C SER A 100 -17.87 -27.11 -10.00
N SER A 101 -17.07 -27.78 -9.19
CA SER A 101 -15.93 -27.20 -8.53
C SER A 101 -15.07 -26.46 -9.56
N THR A 102 -15.22 -25.14 -9.60
CA THR A 102 -14.31 -24.30 -10.37
C THR A 102 -12.96 -24.41 -9.67
N THR A 103 -12.09 -25.24 -10.22
CA THR A 103 -10.66 -25.22 -9.94
C THR A 103 -10.22 -23.78 -9.94
N LEU A 104 -9.79 -23.30 -8.76
CA LEU A 104 -9.02 -22.08 -8.62
C LEU A 104 -7.99 -22.06 -9.73
N ALA A 105 -8.06 -21.09 -10.62
CA ALA A 105 -7.09 -20.92 -11.68
C ALA A 105 -5.71 -20.97 -11.01
N LYS A 106 -4.98 -22.04 -11.31
CA LYS A 106 -3.64 -22.31 -10.82
C LYS A 106 -2.83 -21.06 -11.18
N SER A 107 -2.58 -20.20 -10.20
CA SER A 107 -1.83 -18.96 -10.40
C SER A 107 -0.51 -19.36 -11.04
N THR A 108 -0.30 -18.92 -12.27
CA THR A 108 0.98 -19.10 -12.96
C THR A 108 2.05 -18.55 -12.02
N PRO A 109 3.09 -19.32 -11.67
CA PRO A 109 4.15 -18.83 -10.81
C PRO A 109 4.64 -17.49 -11.37
N PRO A 110 4.93 -16.49 -10.53
CA PRO A 110 5.46 -15.24 -11.03
C PRO A 110 6.68 -15.53 -11.90
N PRO A 111 6.83 -14.89 -13.07
CA PRO A 111 7.95 -15.13 -13.95
C PRO A 111 9.22 -15.02 -13.13
N GLY A 112 10.08 -16.03 -13.23
CA GLY A 112 11.38 -16.01 -12.55
C GLY A 112 12.13 -14.73 -12.88
N ALA A 113 13.10 -14.38 -12.07
CA ALA A 113 13.84 -13.11 -12.02
C ALA A 113 14.55 -12.68 -13.34
N SER A 114 13.85 -12.72 -14.49
CA SER A 114 14.38 -12.26 -15.79
C SER A 114 14.51 -10.74 -15.89
N ARG A 115 14.18 -10.01 -14.84
CA ARG A 115 14.36 -8.55 -14.77
C ARG A 115 15.69 -8.25 -14.06
N CYS A 116 16.39 -7.24 -14.57
CA CYS A 116 17.64 -6.74 -13.98
C CYS A 116 17.36 -6.03 -12.64
N TRP A 117 17.00 -6.79 -11.62
CA TRP A 117 16.80 -6.25 -10.30
C TRP A 117 18.11 -5.83 -9.65
N ARG A 118 18.10 -4.64 -9.03
CA ARG A 118 19.23 -4.10 -8.25
C ARG A 118 18.81 -3.92 -6.80
N TRP A 119 19.79 -4.05 -5.90
CA TRP A 119 19.59 -3.64 -4.53
C TRP A 119 19.17 -2.16 -4.46
N PRO A 120 18.10 -1.83 -3.71
CA PRO A 120 17.64 -0.44 -3.60
C PRO A 120 18.57 0.44 -2.77
N THR A 121 19.38 -0.17 -1.91
CA THR A 121 20.40 0.48 -1.08
C THR A 121 21.42 -0.54 -0.61
N SER A 122 22.56 -0.09 -0.09
CA SER A 122 23.51 -0.95 0.63
C SER A 122 23.08 -1.10 2.10
N GLY A 123 23.49 -2.16 2.76
CA GLY A 123 23.24 -2.39 4.19
C GLY A 123 22.86 -3.82 4.50
N GLN A 124 22.85 -4.16 5.79
CA GLN A 124 22.47 -5.47 6.27
C GLN A 124 20.95 -5.63 6.23
N VAL A 125 20.45 -6.77 5.79
CA VAL A 125 19.04 -7.17 5.96
C VAL A 125 18.80 -7.52 7.42
N ILE A 126 18.04 -6.70 8.12
CA ILE A 126 17.73 -6.84 9.55
C ILE A 126 16.39 -7.54 9.80
N SER A 127 15.50 -7.53 8.81
CA SER A 127 14.25 -8.29 8.84
C SER A 127 13.95 -8.88 7.46
N LYS A 128 13.58 -10.15 7.43
CA LYS A 128 13.30 -10.90 6.20
C LYS A 128 11.80 -10.97 5.93
N TYR A 129 11.46 -11.27 4.68
CA TYR A 129 10.09 -11.56 4.26
C TYR A 129 9.50 -12.73 5.06
N SER A 130 8.22 -12.61 5.40
CA SER A 130 7.44 -13.64 6.09
C SER A 130 6.06 -13.82 5.48
N THR A 131 5.64 -15.07 5.32
CA THR A 131 4.27 -15.42 4.90
C THR A 131 3.29 -15.43 6.07
N ALA A 132 3.76 -15.38 7.31
CA ALA A 132 2.92 -15.38 8.49
C ALA A 132 1.95 -14.19 8.50
N ASP A 133 0.80 -14.34 9.12
CA ASP A 133 -0.15 -13.25 9.34
C ASP A 133 0.51 -12.15 10.18
N GLY A 134 0.40 -10.89 9.73
CA GLY A 134 1.10 -9.76 10.35
C GLY A 134 2.63 -9.75 10.15
N GLY A 135 3.20 -10.75 9.45
CA GLY A 135 4.63 -10.80 9.16
C GLY A 135 5.09 -9.78 8.14
N ASN A 136 6.42 -9.54 8.11
CA ASN A 136 7.04 -8.60 7.17
C ASN A 136 6.77 -9.01 5.71
N LYS A 137 6.14 -8.15 4.94
CA LYS A 137 5.79 -8.40 3.52
C LYS A 137 6.86 -7.92 2.54
N GLY A 138 8.04 -7.61 3.06
CA GLY A 138 9.23 -7.21 2.31
C GLY A 138 10.50 -7.62 3.05
N ILE A 139 11.54 -6.83 2.89
CA ILE A 139 12.77 -6.88 3.68
C ILE A 139 13.08 -5.51 4.25
N ASP A 140 13.67 -5.48 5.43
CA ASP A 140 14.16 -4.24 6.04
C ASP A 140 15.68 -4.20 5.97
N ILE A 141 16.22 -3.12 5.44
CA ILE A 141 17.65 -2.92 5.20
C ILE A 141 18.12 -1.79 6.10
N ALA A 142 19.03 -2.09 7.02
CA ALA A 142 19.65 -1.09 7.90
C ALA A 142 20.58 -0.16 7.12
N GLY A 143 20.67 1.09 7.58
CA GLY A 143 21.57 2.07 6.99
C GLY A 143 21.71 3.34 7.82
N LYS A 144 22.05 4.44 7.16
CA LYS A 144 22.22 5.76 7.80
C LYS A 144 21.19 6.74 7.26
N ARG A 145 20.77 7.70 8.10
CA ARG A 145 19.91 8.81 7.64
C ARG A 145 20.56 9.51 6.45
N GLY A 146 19.77 9.81 5.42
CA GLY A 146 20.26 10.44 4.20
C GLY A 146 20.95 9.50 3.22
N GLN A 147 21.14 8.21 3.57
CA GLN A 147 21.73 7.21 2.66
C GLN A 147 20.89 7.11 1.38
N PRO A 148 21.52 7.08 0.19
CA PRO A 148 20.78 7.00 -1.06
C PRO A 148 19.91 5.74 -1.19
N VAL A 149 18.68 5.94 -1.70
CA VAL A 149 17.76 4.88 -2.12
C VAL A 149 17.57 4.96 -3.62
N TYR A 150 17.69 3.83 -4.30
CA TYR A 150 17.69 3.71 -5.74
C TYR A 150 16.53 2.85 -6.25
N ALA A 151 16.01 3.17 -7.44
CA ALA A 151 15.04 2.32 -8.13
C ALA A 151 15.66 0.96 -8.48
N SER A 152 15.05 -0.13 -8.02
CA SER A 152 15.56 -1.49 -8.22
C SER A 152 15.48 -1.95 -9.67
N ALA A 153 14.60 -1.38 -10.48
CA ALA A 153 14.50 -1.59 -11.93
C ALA A 153 13.94 -0.32 -12.60
N LYS A 154 13.99 -0.26 -13.93
CA LYS A 154 13.32 0.80 -14.68
C LYS A 154 11.80 0.70 -14.49
N GLY A 155 11.10 1.82 -14.46
CA GLY A 155 9.65 1.82 -14.30
C GLY A 155 9.05 3.21 -14.25
N LYS A 156 7.76 3.24 -13.90
CA LYS A 156 6.99 4.48 -13.71
C LYS A 156 6.60 4.60 -12.24
N VAL A 157 6.85 5.76 -11.65
CA VAL A 157 6.39 6.09 -10.29
C VAL A 157 4.87 6.19 -10.29
N VAL A 158 4.22 5.36 -9.51
CA VAL A 158 2.75 5.26 -9.44
C VAL A 158 2.17 5.75 -8.12
N TYR A 159 3.02 6.00 -7.14
CA TYR A 159 2.64 6.64 -5.88
C TYR A 159 3.87 7.30 -5.22
N VAL A 160 3.66 8.51 -4.70
CA VAL A 160 4.58 9.22 -3.80
C VAL A 160 3.73 9.91 -2.74
N GLY A 161 3.90 9.55 -1.47
CA GLY A 161 3.12 10.11 -0.39
C GLY A 161 3.42 9.47 0.96
N ASN A 162 2.73 9.94 2.00
CA ASN A 162 2.87 9.47 3.38
C ASN A 162 1.53 9.12 4.04
N GLN A 163 0.49 8.90 3.24
CA GLN A 163 -0.87 8.67 3.76
C GLN A 163 -1.07 7.24 4.26
N LEU A 164 -0.17 6.30 3.89
CA LEU A 164 -0.23 4.92 4.34
C LEU A 164 0.49 4.78 5.68
N ARG A 165 -0.30 4.63 6.75
CA ARG A 165 0.27 4.43 8.11
C ARG A 165 1.17 3.20 8.12
N GLY A 166 2.25 3.28 8.90
CA GLY A 166 3.25 2.22 9.02
C GLY A 166 4.29 2.20 7.90
N TYR A 167 4.12 3.00 6.82
CA TYR A 167 5.11 3.11 5.75
C TYR A 167 5.87 4.45 5.76
N GLY A 168 5.35 5.46 6.46
CA GLY A 168 5.92 6.81 6.41
C GLY A 168 5.97 7.35 4.98
N ASN A 169 7.05 7.99 4.59
CA ASN A 169 7.27 8.46 3.22
C ASN A 169 7.50 7.26 2.29
N LEU A 170 6.55 7.03 1.41
CA LEU A 170 6.47 5.85 0.53
C LEU A 170 6.54 6.25 -0.94
N ILE A 171 7.37 5.53 -1.67
CA ILE A 171 7.39 5.56 -3.14
C ILE A 171 6.99 4.18 -3.65
N MET A 172 6.10 4.12 -4.65
CA MET A 172 5.81 2.90 -5.39
C MET A 172 6.18 3.07 -6.86
N ILE A 173 6.83 2.07 -7.44
CA ILE A 173 7.24 2.07 -8.85
C ILE A 173 6.66 0.83 -9.53
N LYS A 174 5.92 1.05 -10.64
CA LYS A 174 5.42 -0.01 -11.51
C LYS A 174 6.49 -0.39 -12.53
N HIS A 175 6.72 -1.70 -12.68
CA HIS A 175 7.70 -2.26 -13.61
C HIS A 175 7.00 -3.18 -14.62
N GLY A 176 6.75 -2.69 -15.82
CA GLY A 176 5.92 -3.38 -16.80
C GLY A 176 4.48 -3.51 -16.33
N GLU A 177 3.80 -4.61 -16.63
CA GLU A 177 2.36 -4.73 -16.32
C GLU A 177 2.09 -5.25 -14.90
N ASP A 178 2.93 -6.14 -14.37
CA ASP A 178 2.57 -6.97 -13.23
C ASP A 178 3.38 -6.69 -11.95
N PHE A 179 4.54 -6.04 -12.03
CA PHE A 179 5.39 -5.83 -10.87
C PHE A 179 5.30 -4.42 -10.29
N ILE A 180 5.28 -4.33 -8.98
CA ILE A 180 5.41 -3.08 -8.22
C ILE A 180 6.48 -3.26 -7.16
N THR A 181 7.37 -2.27 -7.02
CA THR A 181 8.25 -2.14 -5.85
C THR A 181 7.78 -1.01 -4.97
N ALA A 182 7.96 -1.17 -3.66
CA ALA A 182 7.69 -0.16 -2.65
C ALA A 182 8.95 0.13 -1.83
N TYR A 183 9.16 1.41 -1.56
CA TYR A 183 10.30 1.96 -0.82
C TYR A 183 9.74 2.84 0.29
N ALA A 184 9.82 2.39 1.54
CA ALA A 184 9.18 3.05 2.68
C ALA A 184 10.19 3.56 3.71
N HIS A 185 9.70 4.37 4.65
CA HIS A 185 10.45 5.05 5.71
C HIS A 185 11.49 6.05 5.20
N ASN A 186 11.30 6.55 3.96
CA ASN A 186 12.23 7.52 3.39
C ASN A 186 12.25 8.82 4.21
N ASP A 187 13.41 9.49 4.21
CA ASP A 187 13.57 10.84 4.73
C ASP A 187 13.07 11.85 3.69
N THR A 188 13.69 11.86 2.52
CA THR A 188 13.35 12.73 1.40
C THR A 188 12.99 11.93 0.17
N MET A 189 11.90 12.28 -0.48
CA MET A 189 11.47 11.71 -1.76
C MET A 189 11.90 12.64 -2.90
N LEU A 190 12.60 12.11 -3.91
CA LEU A 190 13.25 12.88 -5.00
C LEU A 190 12.55 12.71 -6.35
N VAL A 191 11.42 12.04 -6.38
CA VAL A 191 10.63 11.76 -7.58
C VAL A 191 9.18 12.14 -7.37
N ASN A 192 8.43 12.26 -8.47
CA ASN A 192 7.02 12.63 -8.47
C ASN A 192 6.14 11.52 -9.08
N ASN A 193 4.86 11.54 -8.76
CA ASN A 193 3.86 10.67 -9.41
C ASN A 193 3.90 10.84 -10.93
N GLY A 194 3.87 9.72 -11.65
CA GLY A 194 3.89 9.66 -13.11
C GLY A 194 5.28 9.75 -13.73
N GLN A 195 6.33 10.00 -12.95
CA GLN A 195 7.71 10.10 -13.44
C GLN A 195 8.23 8.73 -13.88
N ASP A 196 8.90 8.68 -15.04
CA ASP A 196 9.66 7.52 -15.47
C ASP A 196 11.05 7.54 -14.82
N VAL A 197 11.49 6.38 -14.32
CA VAL A 197 12.79 6.20 -13.65
C VAL A 197 13.60 5.09 -14.30
N LYS A 198 14.92 5.25 -14.30
CA LYS A 198 15.88 4.24 -14.75
C LYS A 198 16.24 3.31 -13.60
N ALA A 199 16.65 2.06 -13.89
CA ALA A 199 17.25 1.18 -12.92
C ALA A 199 18.51 1.84 -12.30
N GLY A 200 18.62 1.84 -10.98
CA GLY A 200 19.71 2.52 -10.26
C GLY A 200 19.61 4.04 -10.19
N GLN A 201 18.51 4.64 -10.64
CA GLN A 201 18.29 6.08 -10.41
C GLN A 201 18.01 6.33 -8.92
N LYS A 202 18.66 7.34 -8.34
CA LYS A 202 18.36 7.80 -6.98
C LYS A 202 16.95 8.37 -6.94
N ILE A 203 16.11 7.83 -6.05
CA ILE A 203 14.68 8.18 -5.93
C ILE A 203 14.34 8.77 -4.56
N ALA A 204 15.16 8.47 -3.55
CA ALA A 204 14.94 8.94 -2.19
C ALA A 204 16.25 8.94 -1.38
N THR A 205 16.12 9.35 -0.12
CA THR A 205 17.12 9.11 0.92
C THR A 205 16.46 8.33 2.07
N MET A 206 17.23 7.44 2.71
CA MET A 206 16.78 6.63 3.83
C MET A 206 16.48 7.48 5.05
N GLY A 207 15.42 7.16 5.75
CA GLY A 207 15.01 7.78 7.00
C GLY A 207 14.43 6.78 7.99
N ASN A 208 13.55 7.28 8.84
CA ASN A 208 12.76 6.50 9.79
C ASN A 208 11.33 7.05 9.91
N THR A 209 10.80 7.65 8.86
CA THR A 209 9.42 8.17 8.88
C THR A 209 8.43 7.03 9.09
N GLY A 210 7.49 7.17 10.03
CA GLY A 210 6.49 6.16 10.36
C GLY A 210 7.01 4.92 11.10
N THR A 211 8.26 4.93 11.57
CA THR A 211 8.89 3.88 12.40
C THR A 211 9.96 4.48 13.31
N ASP A 212 10.33 3.77 14.37
CA ASP A 212 11.42 4.18 15.27
C ASP A 212 12.80 3.69 14.79
N THR A 213 12.84 2.77 13.83
CA THR A 213 14.08 2.18 13.30
C THR A 213 14.52 2.89 12.03
N LEU A 214 15.81 3.21 11.95
CA LEU A 214 16.43 3.79 10.76
C LEU A 214 16.72 2.69 9.74
N MET A 215 15.87 2.59 8.71
CA MET A 215 15.92 1.51 7.74
C MET A 215 15.20 1.88 6.45
N LEU A 216 15.46 1.13 5.39
CA LEU A 216 14.60 1.05 4.22
C LEU A 216 13.74 -0.21 4.33
N HIS A 217 12.41 -0.07 4.36
CA HIS A 217 11.52 -1.19 4.10
C HIS A 217 11.28 -1.29 2.59
N PHE A 218 11.62 -2.45 2.02
CA PHE A 218 11.56 -2.71 0.57
C PHE A 218 10.68 -3.90 0.26
N GLN A 219 9.73 -3.72 -0.67
CA GLN A 219 8.85 -4.80 -1.15
C GLN A 219 8.95 -4.98 -2.66
N ILE A 220 8.77 -6.22 -3.09
CA ILE A 220 8.44 -6.57 -4.48
C ILE A 220 7.07 -7.23 -4.46
N ARG A 221 6.17 -6.79 -5.33
CA ARG A 221 4.86 -7.43 -5.55
C ARG A 221 4.70 -7.80 -7.01
N TYR A 222 4.14 -8.98 -7.21
CA TYR A 222 3.63 -9.42 -8.51
C TYR A 222 2.11 -9.35 -8.44
N ARG A 223 1.50 -8.48 -9.24
CA ARG A 223 0.09 -8.11 -9.13
C ARG A 223 -0.20 -7.65 -7.69
N ALA A 224 -1.21 -8.22 -7.03
CA ALA A 224 -1.49 -7.89 -5.64
C ALA A 224 -0.58 -8.62 -4.63
N THR A 225 0.09 -9.73 -4.99
CA THR A 225 0.80 -10.61 -4.07
C THR A 225 2.21 -10.13 -3.74
N ALA A 226 2.54 -10.01 -2.44
CA ALA A 226 3.90 -9.74 -1.98
C ALA A 226 4.80 -10.97 -2.19
N LEU A 227 6.01 -10.74 -2.66
CA LEU A 227 7.02 -11.76 -2.94
C LEU A 227 8.22 -11.55 -2.03
N ASP A 228 8.95 -12.63 -1.73
CA ASP A 228 10.22 -12.52 -1.03
C ASP A 228 11.26 -11.81 -1.93
N PRO A 229 11.70 -10.58 -1.58
CA PRO A 229 12.63 -9.82 -2.42
C PRO A 229 13.97 -10.51 -2.61
N LEU A 230 14.43 -11.33 -1.65
CA LEU A 230 15.72 -12.03 -1.74
C LEU A 230 15.75 -13.07 -2.85
N ARG A 231 14.59 -13.51 -3.34
CA ARG A 231 14.51 -14.44 -4.50
C ARG A 231 14.68 -13.72 -5.84
N TYR A 232 14.60 -12.38 -5.87
CA TYR A 232 14.65 -11.54 -7.07
C TYR A 232 15.91 -10.70 -7.15
N LEU A 233 16.41 -10.25 -6.00
CA LEU A 233 17.65 -9.48 -5.92
C LEU A 233 18.86 -10.37 -6.17
N PRO A 234 19.95 -9.84 -6.77
CA PRO A 234 21.21 -10.55 -6.86
C PRO A 234 21.80 -10.81 -5.46
N ALA A 235 22.78 -11.69 -5.33
CA ALA A 235 23.53 -11.78 -4.08
C ALA A 235 24.11 -10.40 -3.71
N GLN A 236 24.14 -10.06 -2.42
CA GLN A 236 24.71 -8.78 -2.00
C GLN A 236 26.15 -8.61 -2.47
N GLY A 237 26.49 -7.43 -2.95
CA GLY A 237 27.82 -7.14 -3.49
C GLY A 237 28.06 -7.63 -4.92
N THR A 238 27.10 -8.32 -5.54
CA THR A 238 27.22 -8.74 -6.94
C THR A 238 26.41 -7.81 -7.88
N PRO A 239 26.91 -7.60 -9.11
CA PRO A 239 26.14 -6.83 -10.10
C PRO A 239 24.84 -7.57 -10.48
N PRO A 240 23.81 -6.86 -10.92
CA PRO A 240 22.58 -7.48 -11.41
C PRO A 240 22.89 -8.35 -12.62
N LYS A 241 22.26 -9.53 -12.64
CA LYS A 241 22.30 -10.41 -13.82
C LYS A 241 21.28 -9.92 -14.82
N CYS A 242 21.73 -9.26 -15.86
CA CYS A 242 20.89 -8.77 -16.96
C CYS A 242 21.08 -9.64 -18.21
#